data_a8a963473a485cf84161b879d5459096
#
_entry.id   a8a963473a485cf84161b879d5459096
#
_cell.length_a   1.000
_cell.length_b   1.000
_cell.length_c   1.000
_cell.angle_alpha   90.00
_cell.angle_beta   90.00
_cell.angle_gamma   90.00
#
_symmetry.space_group_name_H-M   'P 1'
#
loop_
_entity.id
_entity.type
_entity.pdbx_description
1 polymer ?
#
loop_
_entity_poly.entity_id
_entity_poly.type
_entity_poly.pdbx_seq_one_letter_code
_entity_poly.pdbx_strand_id
1 'polypeptide(L)'
;MSLAPVVTSDFLSETPAGEVWNDANSAALITEIEALSAHGLEPAHYHLVSLKAGDLTQAERDRVATDAWMSAAAHMLSGKLDPVSLKPDWTADTRDADFATVLAYALATGTISGSLEQFAPIQSDYALLKAELARLRQHSALPIARVSEGAPLKPGMETVRARQVQVRLIEMGLLEADTLSGQMDDATVSAVKALQAQEGLEEDGIIGAATLRALNRDAQARIDQIRATMERWRWLPADLGMRHVRANIAGFDVTTYEDGVPQAIRAIIVGNPKRKTPIFSDEIEYIVFNPWWETPSSIARADKLPLFQKDPGAVKRQGFEIRDSAGRVVPPSSVDWKSYTASNFPYRIRQAPGPQNALGQVKIMFPNAHNVYLHDTPNRDLFSQKQRALSSGCVRTKDPIGLAEWLLSDTEGWDRAAINQAVATGKETRADLAEPVPVHIVYFTAVPNGCGGVRYLDDIYERDSAVLTGLDTDPVALKSE
;
A
#
# COMPACT_ATOMS: atom_id res chain seq x y z
N MET A 1 4.14 -16.23 -13.42
CA MET A 1 3.14 -15.41 -12.72
C MET A 1 1.97 -16.32 -12.42
N SER A 2 1.66 -16.62 -11.17
CA SER A 2 0.50 -17.45 -10.82
C SER A 2 -0.73 -16.55 -10.68
N LEU A 3 -1.80 -16.89 -11.38
CA LEU A 3 -3.13 -16.34 -11.15
C LEU A 3 -3.73 -17.08 -9.95
N ALA A 4 -4.62 -16.43 -9.21
CA ALA A 4 -5.33 -17.07 -8.12
C ALA A 4 -6.08 -18.32 -8.67
N PRO A 5 -5.96 -19.48 -8.03
CA PRO A 5 -6.61 -20.70 -8.52
C PRO A 5 -8.14 -20.58 -8.40
N VAL A 6 -8.84 -20.87 -9.49
CA VAL A 6 -10.31 -20.91 -9.52
C VAL A 6 -10.75 -22.33 -9.81
N VAL A 7 -11.54 -22.93 -8.92
CA VAL A 7 -12.07 -24.28 -9.06
C VAL A 7 -13.49 -24.20 -9.63
N THR A 8 -13.65 -24.48 -10.92
CA THR A 8 -14.93 -24.38 -11.64
C THR A 8 -15.55 -25.75 -11.98
N SER A 9 -14.78 -26.84 -11.87
CA SER A 9 -15.18 -28.17 -12.36
C SER A 9 -16.31 -28.84 -11.56
N ASP A 10 -16.40 -28.54 -10.26
CA ASP A 10 -17.29 -29.29 -9.38
C ASP A 10 -18.74 -28.78 -9.41
N PHE A 11 -18.95 -27.47 -9.60
CA PHE A 11 -20.28 -26.86 -9.65
C PHE A 11 -21.20 -27.46 -10.72
N LEU A 12 -20.70 -27.61 -11.95
CA LEU A 12 -21.50 -28.14 -13.06
C LEU A 12 -21.79 -29.66 -12.93
N SER A 13 -20.94 -30.40 -12.23
CA SER A 13 -21.14 -31.83 -11.99
C SER A 13 -22.23 -32.10 -10.93
N GLU A 14 -22.46 -31.18 -10.05
CA GLU A 14 -23.46 -31.27 -8.96
C GLU A 14 -24.82 -30.64 -9.34
N THR A 15 -24.87 -29.88 -10.45
CA THR A 15 -26.11 -29.22 -10.90
C THR A 15 -26.94 -30.17 -11.73
N PRO A 16 -28.26 -30.30 -11.52
CA PRO A 16 -29.14 -31.16 -12.35
C PRO A 16 -29.05 -30.82 -13.82
N ALA A 17 -29.08 -31.84 -14.65
CA ALA A 17 -29.07 -31.68 -16.12
C ALA A 17 -30.28 -30.83 -16.58
N GLY A 18 -30.01 -29.61 -17.04
CA GLY A 18 -31.00 -28.64 -17.51
C GLY A 18 -30.30 -27.36 -17.92
N GLU A 19 -31.07 -26.37 -18.40
CA GLU A 19 -30.54 -25.02 -18.64
C GLU A 19 -30.12 -24.38 -17.34
N VAL A 20 -28.81 -24.33 -17.05
CA VAL A 20 -28.27 -23.64 -15.87
C VAL A 20 -28.33 -22.12 -16.13
N TRP A 21 -27.93 -21.70 -17.33
CA TRP A 21 -27.95 -20.30 -17.75
C TRP A 21 -29.01 -20.01 -18.80
N ASN A 22 -30.16 -19.48 -18.41
CA ASN A 22 -31.16 -18.99 -19.31
C ASN A 22 -30.75 -17.64 -19.94
N ASP A 23 -31.48 -17.18 -20.97
CA ASP A 23 -31.14 -15.94 -21.68
C ASP A 23 -31.10 -14.70 -20.75
N ALA A 24 -32.02 -14.62 -19.79
CA ALA A 24 -32.08 -13.50 -18.85
C ALA A 24 -30.85 -13.47 -17.93
N ASN A 25 -30.48 -14.60 -17.32
CA ASN A 25 -29.30 -14.73 -16.48
C ASN A 25 -28.00 -14.49 -17.28
N SER A 26 -27.95 -14.96 -18.55
CA SER A 26 -26.80 -14.73 -19.42
C SER A 26 -26.65 -13.24 -19.80
N ALA A 27 -27.73 -12.55 -20.10
CA ALA A 27 -27.71 -11.12 -20.38
C ALA A 27 -27.28 -10.31 -19.14
N ALA A 28 -27.78 -10.69 -17.94
CA ALA A 28 -27.37 -10.08 -16.69
C ALA A 28 -25.87 -10.30 -16.41
N LEU A 29 -25.34 -11.52 -16.67
CA LEU A 29 -23.93 -11.83 -16.53
C LEU A 29 -23.06 -10.94 -17.43
N ILE A 30 -23.43 -10.78 -18.70
CA ILE A 30 -22.69 -9.91 -19.64
C ILE A 30 -22.56 -8.51 -19.05
N THR A 31 -23.64 -7.96 -18.48
CA THR A 31 -23.62 -6.63 -17.82
C THR A 31 -22.71 -6.61 -16.60
N GLU A 32 -22.73 -7.64 -15.75
CA GLU A 32 -21.85 -7.78 -14.59
C GLU A 32 -20.37 -7.86 -15.00
N ILE A 33 -20.05 -8.63 -16.04
CA ILE A 33 -18.68 -8.74 -16.56
C ILE A 33 -18.20 -7.39 -17.12
N GLU A 34 -19.02 -6.66 -17.86
CA GLU A 34 -18.69 -5.31 -18.33
C GLU A 34 -18.40 -4.35 -17.17
N ALA A 35 -19.18 -4.46 -16.08
CA ALA A 35 -19.01 -3.66 -14.88
C ALA A 35 -17.68 -3.91 -14.13
N LEU A 36 -17.00 -5.05 -14.36
CA LEU A 36 -15.69 -5.33 -13.77
C LEU A 36 -14.64 -4.27 -14.15
N SER A 37 -14.84 -3.59 -15.28
CA SER A 37 -14.00 -2.46 -15.67
C SER A 37 -13.97 -1.38 -14.58
N ALA A 38 -15.07 -1.10 -13.91
CA ALA A 38 -15.14 -0.13 -12.81
C ALA A 38 -14.28 -0.53 -11.60
N HIS A 39 -13.92 -1.80 -11.49
CA HIS A 39 -13.02 -2.36 -10.48
C HIS A 39 -11.57 -2.49 -10.96
N GLY A 40 -11.21 -1.91 -12.12
CA GLY A 40 -9.87 -1.97 -12.70
C GLY A 40 -9.49 -3.29 -13.33
N LEU A 41 -10.43 -4.22 -13.43
CA LEU A 41 -10.28 -5.50 -14.13
C LEU A 41 -10.62 -5.36 -15.62
N GLU A 42 -10.10 -6.28 -16.47
CA GLU A 42 -10.33 -6.24 -17.90
C GLU A 42 -11.47 -7.23 -18.26
N PRO A 43 -12.65 -6.75 -18.69
CA PRO A 43 -13.81 -7.61 -18.98
C PRO A 43 -13.54 -8.71 -20.02
N ALA A 44 -12.67 -8.44 -21.00
CA ALA A 44 -12.30 -9.42 -22.03
C ALA A 44 -11.70 -10.71 -21.46
N HIS A 45 -11.10 -10.66 -20.28
CA HIS A 45 -10.48 -11.79 -19.58
C HIS A 45 -11.49 -12.75 -18.92
N TYR A 46 -12.80 -12.46 -19.03
CA TYR A 46 -13.89 -13.24 -18.43
C TYR A 46 -14.89 -13.70 -19.50
N HIS A 47 -14.38 -14.22 -20.61
CA HIS A 47 -15.16 -14.76 -21.72
C HIS A 47 -16.19 -13.80 -22.35
N LEU A 48 -16.05 -12.49 -22.15
CA LEU A 48 -17.04 -11.51 -22.63
C LEU A 48 -17.33 -11.62 -24.14
N VAL A 49 -16.28 -11.83 -24.93
CA VAL A 49 -16.41 -11.95 -26.40
C VAL A 49 -17.26 -13.16 -26.77
N SER A 50 -16.99 -14.34 -26.20
CA SER A 50 -17.74 -15.57 -26.45
C SER A 50 -19.19 -15.50 -25.98
N LEU A 51 -19.41 -14.89 -24.79
CA LEU A 51 -20.76 -14.66 -24.23
C LEU A 51 -21.62 -13.75 -25.13
N LYS A 52 -20.99 -12.72 -25.73
CA LYS A 52 -21.69 -11.79 -26.65
C LYS A 52 -21.90 -12.32 -28.04
N ALA A 53 -21.10 -13.26 -28.52
CA ALA A 53 -21.20 -13.82 -29.88
C ALA A 53 -22.53 -14.53 -30.10
N GLY A 54 -23.10 -15.15 -29.06
CA GLY A 54 -24.44 -15.75 -29.12
C GLY A 54 -24.53 -17.07 -29.92
N ASP A 55 -23.40 -17.64 -30.32
CA ASP A 55 -23.29 -18.84 -31.13
C ASP A 55 -22.96 -20.11 -30.33
N LEU A 56 -22.91 -19.98 -29.01
CA LEU A 56 -22.65 -21.08 -28.08
C LEU A 56 -23.87 -22.03 -28.00
N THR A 57 -23.60 -23.32 -28.02
CA THR A 57 -24.60 -24.32 -27.59
C THR A 57 -24.94 -24.12 -26.11
N GLN A 58 -26.08 -24.66 -25.65
CA GLN A 58 -26.46 -24.50 -24.23
C GLN A 58 -25.38 -25.03 -23.27
N ALA A 59 -24.82 -26.22 -23.54
CA ALA A 59 -23.78 -26.79 -22.71
C ALA A 59 -22.48 -25.94 -22.68
N GLU A 60 -22.10 -25.33 -23.81
CA GLU A 60 -20.97 -24.41 -23.87
C GLU A 60 -21.27 -23.12 -23.11
N ARG A 61 -22.48 -22.59 -23.25
CA ARG A 61 -22.94 -21.40 -22.51
C ARG A 61 -22.87 -21.65 -21.00
N ASP A 62 -23.44 -22.78 -20.54
CA ASP A 62 -23.43 -23.14 -19.13
C ASP A 62 -22.00 -23.20 -18.57
N ARG A 63 -21.09 -23.83 -19.31
CA ARG A 63 -19.68 -23.92 -18.90
C ARG A 63 -18.97 -22.57 -18.92
N VAL A 64 -19.09 -21.80 -20.00
CA VAL A 64 -18.41 -20.54 -20.23
C VAL A 64 -18.93 -19.46 -19.25
N ALA A 65 -20.25 -19.37 -19.04
CA ALA A 65 -20.86 -18.43 -18.13
C ALA A 65 -20.53 -18.74 -16.66
N THR A 66 -20.51 -20.03 -16.29
CA THR A 66 -20.09 -20.44 -14.93
C THR A 66 -18.62 -20.09 -14.68
N ASP A 67 -17.70 -20.42 -15.62
CA ASP A 67 -16.27 -20.06 -15.47
C ASP A 67 -16.08 -18.55 -15.41
N ALA A 68 -16.81 -17.78 -16.23
CA ALA A 68 -16.77 -16.32 -16.21
C ALA A 68 -17.17 -15.74 -14.85
N TRP A 69 -18.32 -16.19 -14.31
CA TRP A 69 -18.82 -15.69 -13.03
C TRP A 69 -17.92 -16.10 -11.87
N MET A 70 -17.52 -17.39 -11.79
CA MET A 70 -16.65 -17.91 -10.74
C MET A 70 -15.28 -17.22 -10.74
N SER A 71 -14.67 -17.04 -11.91
CA SER A 71 -13.39 -16.33 -12.05
C SER A 71 -13.53 -14.86 -11.63
N ALA A 72 -14.61 -14.19 -12.03
CA ALA A 72 -14.87 -12.81 -11.65
C ALA A 72 -15.08 -12.66 -10.13
N ALA A 73 -15.89 -13.55 -9.53
CA ALA A 73 -16.15 -13.55 -8.09
C ALA A 73 -14.85 -13.75 -7.29
N ALA A 74 -14.03 -14.73 -7.66
CA ALA A 74 -12.74 -14.99 -7.02
C ALA A 74 -11.79 -13.79 -7.14
N HIS A 75 -11.69 -13.19 -8.33
CA HIS A 75 -10.82 -12.03 -8.56
C HIS A 75 -11.34 -10.75 -7.87
N MET A 76 -12.64 -10.61 -7.72
CA MET A 76 -13.24 -9.51 -6.95
C MET A 76 -12.99 -9.68 -5.44
N LEU A 77 -13.02 -10.91 -4.94
CA LEU A 77 -12.84 -11.21 -3.53
C LEU A 77 -11.38 -11.05 -3.10
N SER A 78 -10.46 -11.78 -3.73
CA SER A 78 -9.08 -11.92 -3.26
C SER A 78 -8.01 -11.39 -4.22
N GLY A 79 -8.42 -10.73 -5.31
CA GLY A 79 -7.54 -10.22 -6.36
C GLY A 79 -7.31 -11.24 -7.47
N LYS A 80 -6.95 -10.72 -8.64
CA LYS A 80 -6.61 -11.53 -9.82
C LYS A 80 -5.25 -12.21 -9.67
N LEU A 81 -4.37 -11.62 -8.88
CA LEU A 81 -2.98 -12.03 -8.75
C LEU A 81 -2.71 -12.62 -7.37
N ASP A 82 -1.93 -13.70 -7.34
CA ASP A 82 -1.32 -14.16 -6.10
C ASP A 82 -0.11 -13.25 -5.76
N PRO A 83 -0.18 -12.43 -4.71
CA PRO A 83 0.87 -11.50 -4.36
C PRO A 83 2.19 -12.19 -4.02
N VAL A 84 2.16 -13.39 -3.42
CA VAL A 84 3.37 -14.15 -3.08
C VAL A 84 4.15 -14.56 -4.33
N SER A 85 3.44 -14.91 -5.41
CA SER A 85 4.07 -15.24 -6.70
C SER A 85 4.70 -14.02 -7.39
N LEU A 86 4.21 -12.81 -7.10
CA LEU A 86 4.78 -11.57 -7.62
C LEU A 86 6.07 -11.21 -6.92
N LYS A 87 6.08 -11.27 -5.61
CA LYS A 87 7.21 -10.95 -4.74
C LYS A 87 7.13 -11.73 -3.43
N PRO A 88 8.20 -12.38 -2.99
CA PRO A 88 8.18 -13.19 -1.78
C PRO A 88 8.04 -12.39 -0.46
N ASP A 89 8.16 -11.07 -0.52
CA ASP A 89 7.96 -10.15 0.60
C ASP A 89 6.53 -9.57 0.65
N TRP A 90 5.60 -10.16 -0.13
CA TRP A 90 4.18 -9.87 -0.09
C TRP A 90 3.42 -11.06 0.44
N THR A 91 2.60 -10.82 1.44
CA THR A 91 1.63 -11.79 1.92
C THR A 91 0.25 -11.20 1.79
N ALA A 92 -0.74 -12.06 1.49
CA ALA A 92 -2.14 -11.71 1.52
C ALA A 92 -2.87 -12.65 2.45
N ASP A 93 -3.85 -12.12 3.15
CA ASP A 93 -4.83 -12.95 3.80
C ASP A 93 -5.81 -13.43 2.74
N THR A 94 -5.85 -14.75 2.52
CA THR A 94 -6.79 -15.34 1.58
C THR A 94 -8.21 -15.17 2.12
N ARG A 95 -9.03 -14.39 1.40
CA ARG A 95 -10.46 -14.35 1.63
C ARG A 95 -11.06 -15.57 0.96
N ASP A 96 -11.99 -16.23 1.63
CA ASP A 96 -12.70 -17.40 1.12
C ASP A 96 -14.21 -17.16 1.13
N ALA A 97 -14.91 -17.74 0.15
CA ALA A 97 -16.35 -17.68 0.03
C ALA A 97 -16.88 -18.93 -0.69
N ASP A 98 -18.05 -19.36 -0.31
CA ASP A 98 -18.76 -20.43 -1.03
C ASP A 98 -19.41 -19.89 -2.31
N PHE A 99 -18.58 -19.72 -3.34
CA PHE A 99 -19.03 -19.23 -4.64
C PHE A 99 -20.11 -20.10 -5.27
N ALA A 100 -20.08 -21.43 -5.04
CA ALA A 100 -21.04 -22.36 -5.60
C ALA A 100 -22.45 -22.09 -5.04
N THR A 101 -22.58 -21.96 -3.74
CA THR A 101 -23.87 -21.64 -3.09
C THR A 101 -24.38 -20.27 -3.53
N VAL A 102 -23.50 -19.24 -3.61
CA VAL A 102 -23.89 -17.90 -4.04
C VAL A 102 -24.38 -17.90 -5.50
N LEU A 103 -23.67 -18.58 -6.39
CA LEU A 103 -24.08 -18.67 -7.80
C LEU A 103 -25.39 -19.45 -7.97
N ALA A 104 -25.53 -20.59 -7.29
CA ALA A 104 -26.75 -21.38 -7.33
C ALA A 104 -27.98 -20.56 -6.90
N TYR A 105 -27.85 -19.80 -5.81
CA TYR A 105 -28.88 -18.90 -5.34
C TYR A 105 -29.22 -17.82 -6.36
N ALA A 106 -28.18 -17.14 -6.91
CA ALA A 106 -28.39 -16.08 -7.89
C ALA A 106 -29.05 -16.55 -9.18
N LEU A 107 -28.70 -17.76 -9.67
CA LEU A 107 -29.34 -18.40 -10.82
C LEU A 107 -30.80 -18.75 -10.53
N ALA A 108 -31.09 -19.35 -9.38
CA ALA A 108 -32.44 -19.77 -9.00
C ALA A 108 -33.39 -18.59 -8.79
N THR A 109 -32.89 -17.47 -8.30
CA THR A 109 -33.69 -16.26 -8.02
C THR A 109 -33.66 -15.21 -9.09
N GLY A 110 -32.82 -15.38 -10.16
CA GLY A 110 -32.63 -14.38 -11.22
C GLY A 110 -31.92 -13.13 -10.74
N THR A 111 -31.08 -13.22 -9.69
CA THR A 111 -30.37 -12.09 -9.07
C THR A 111 -28.87 -12.07 -9.45
N ILE A 112 -28.57 -12.42 -10.71
CA ILE A 112 -27.19 -12.33 -11.22
C ILE A 112 -26.71 -10.88 -11.22
N SER A 113 -27.58 -9.92 -11.55
CA SER A 113 -27.25 -8.49 -11.45
C SER A 113 -26.90 -8.10 -10.00
N GLY A 114 -25.72 -7.50 -9.81
CA GLY A 114 -25.17 -7.10 -8.51
C GLY A 114 -24.54 -8.24 -7.69
N SER A 115 -24.58 -9.48 -8.20
CA SER A 115 -24.05 -10.63 -7.48
C SER A 115 -22.53 -10.62 -7.32
N LEU A 116 -21.80 -9.94 -8.18
CA LEU A 116 -20.35 -9.80 -8.08
C LEU A 116 -19.90 -8.66 -7.14
N GLU A 117 -20.71 -7.60 -7.01
CA GLU A 117 -20.37 -6.43 -6.19
C GLU A 117 -20.15 -6.78 -4.71
N GLN A 118 -20.86 -7.79 -4.18
CA GLN A 118 -20.72 -8.22 -2.78
C GLN A 118 -19.32 -8.74 -2.42
N PHE A 119 -18.52 -9.11 -3.41
CA PHE A 119 -17.14 -9.59 -3.21
C PHE A 119 -16.11 -8.46 -3.23
N ALA A 120 -16.50 -7.25 -3.63
CA ALA A 120 -15.60 -6.11 -3.64
C ALA A 120 -15.22 -5.66 -2.21
N PRO A 121 -14.04 -5.03 -2.01
CA PRO A 121 -13.72 -4.37 -0.77
C PRO A 121 -14.76 -3.31 -0.40
N ILE A 122 -15.24 -3.35 0.84
CA ILE A 122 -16.33 -2.48 1.34
C ILE A 122 -15.84 -1.12 1.85
N GLN A 123 -14.53 -0.91 1.92
CA GLN A 123 -13.93 0.29 2.48
C GLN A 123 -14.22 1.51 1.60
N SER A 124 -14.49 2.66 2.24
CA SER A 124 -14.77 3.93 1.57
C SER A 124 -13.63 4.37 0.63
N ASP A 125 -12.39 4.07 0.99
CA ASP A 125 -11.21 4.34 0.17
C ASP A 125 -11.29 3.64 -1.19
N TYR A 126 -11.75 2.38 -1.22
CA TYR A 126 -11.95 1.63 -2.45
C TYR A 126 -13.06 2.22 -3.32
N ALA A 127 -14.17 2.64 -2.70
CA ALA A 127 -15.27 3.29 -3.41
C ALA A 127 -14.83 4.63 -4.05
N LEU A 128 -13.99 5.41 -3.36
CA LEU A 128 -13.42 6.64 -3.92
C LEU A 128 -12.49 6.36 -5.10
N LEU A 129 -11.67 5.31 -5.04
CA LEU A 129 -10.83 4.89 -6.17
C LEU A 129 -11.68 4.46 -7.37
N LYS A 130 -12.78 3.71 -7.13
CA LYS A 130 -13.74 3.31 -8.17
C LYS A 130 -14.37 4.53 -8.86
N ALA A 131 -14.80 5.52 -8.09
CA ALA A 131 -15.38 6.77 -8.62
C ALA A 131 -14.35 7.57 -9.45
N GLU A 132 -13.12 7.70 -8.96
CA GLU A 132 -12.04 8.40 -9.67
C GLU A 132 -11.63 7.67 -10.95
N LEU A 133 -11.57 6.33 -10.93
CA LEU A 133 -11.32 5.51 -12.13
C LEU A 133 -12.35 5.80 -13.23
N ALA A 134 -13.65 5.85 -12.86
CA ALA A 134 -14.73 6.17 -13.78
C ALA A 134 -14.57 7.58 -14.36
N ARG A 135 -14.26 8.56 -13.50
CA ARG A 135 -14.03 9.95 -13.91
C ARG A 135 -12.86 10.08 -14.89
N LEU A 136 -11.73 9.45 -14.61
CA LEU A 136 -10.56 9.51 -15.49
C LEU A 136 -10.82 8.85 -16.84
N ARG A 137 -11.53 7.75 -16.89
CA ARG A 137 -11.87 7.07 -18.15
C ARG A 137 -12.77 7.89 -19.06
N GLN A 138 -13.72 8.65 -18.49
CA GLN A 138 -14.56 9.58 -19.26
C GLN A 138 -13.73 10.68 -19.94
N HIS A 139 -12.63 11.11 -19.31
CA HIS A 139 -11.78 12.20 -19.81
C HIS A 139 -10.56 11.71 -20.60
N SER A 140 -10.22 10.43 -20.54
CA SER A 140 -8.98 9.87 -21.15
C SER A 140 -9.01 9.85 -22.68
N ALA A 141 -10.18 9.98 -23.32
CA ALA A 141 -10.34 9.97 -24.77
C ALA A 141 -9.87 11.28 -25.45
N LEU A 142 -9.58 12.33 -24.68
CA LEU A 142 -9.18 13.63 -25.22
C LEU A 142 -7.63 13.73 -25.28
N PRO A 143 -7.05 14.27 -26.37
CA PRO A 143 -5.63 14.54 -26.45
C PRO A 143 -5.22 15.52 -25.33
N ILE A 144 -4.20 15.16 -24.56
CA ILE A 144 -3.70 16.00 -23.46
C ILE A 144 -2.88 17.15 -24.02
N ALA A 145 -3.27 18.39 -23.70
CA ALA A 145 -2.45 19.58 -23.95
C ALA A 145 -1.22 19.55 -23.03
N ARG A 146 -0.05 19.18 -23.57
CA ARG A 146 1.19 19.16 -22.78
C ARG A 146 1.70 20.58 -22.53
N VAL A 147 2.13 20.82 -21.29
CA VAL A 147 2.86 22.02 -20.90
C VAL A 147 4.33 21.85 -21.31
N SER A 148 4.85 22.81 -22.08
CA SER A 148 6.23 22.78 -22.57
C SER A 148 7.25 22.87 -21.43
N GLU A 149 8.42 22.27 -21.64
CA GLU A 149 9.55 22.42 -20.72
C GLU A 149 10.07 23.85 -20.69
N GLY A 150 10.76 24.23 -19.63
CA GLY A 150 11.38 25.55 -19.49
C GLY A 150 11.66 25.94 -18.03
N ALA A 151 12.10 27.18 -17.83
CA ALA A 151 12.35 27.72 -16.50
C ALA A 151 11.10 27.67 -15.60
N PRO A 152 11.24 27.57 -14.25
CA PRO A 152 10.10 27.55 -13.35
C PRO A 152 9.15 28.75 -13.58
N LEU A 153 7.84 28.49 -13.63
CA LEU A 153 6.82 29.55 -13.66
C LEU A 153 6.46 29.89 -12.21
N LYS A 154 6.50 31.18 -11.91
CA LYS A 154 6.18 31.72 -10.57
C LYS A 154 4.88 32.50 -10.60
N PRO A 155 4.21 32.70 -9.44
CA PRO A 155 3.07 33.58 -9.33
C PRO A 155 3.28 34.94 -9.99
N GLY A 156 2.26 35.45 -10.70
CA GLY A 156 2.28 36.72 -11.41
C GLY A 156 2.93 36.70 -12.80
N MET A 157 3.60 35.64 -13.22
CA MET A 157 4.21 35.55 -14.54
C MET A 157 3.14 35.39 -15.64
N GLU A 158 3.27 36.17 -16.72
CA GLU A 158 2.45 36.09 -17.93
C GLU A 158 3.28 35.49 -19.08
N THR A 159 2.86 34.33 -19.58
CA THR A 159 3.61 33.60 -20.63
C THR A 159 2.67 32.67 -21.39
N VAL A 160 3.06 32.27 -22.62
CA VAL A 160 2.36 31.19 -23.35
C VAL A 160 2.29 29.91 -22.55
N ARG A 161 3.31 29.59 -21.75
CA ARG A 161 3.32 28.42 -20.90
C ARG A 161 2.33 28.50 -19.73
N ALA A 162 2.10 29.70 -19.19
CA ALA A 162 1.04 29.89 -18.16
C ALA A 162 -0.34 29.54 -18.73
N ARG A 163 -0.59 29.91 -19.98
CA ARG A 163 -1.81 29.49 -20.68
C ARG A 163 -1.91 27.98 -20.89
N GLN A 164 -0.80 27.31 -21.24
CA GLN A 164 -0.76 25.86 -21.33
C GLN A 164 -1.07 25.19 -19.95
N VAL A 165 -0.54 25.75 -18.87
CA VAL A 165 -0.83 25.30 -17.50
C VAL A 165 -2.33 25.48 -17.20
N GLN A 166 -2.93 26.61 -17.52
CA GLN A 166 -4.36 26.85 -17.31
C GLN A 166 -5.23 25.86 -18.09
N VAL A 167 -4.94 25.65 -19.39
CA VAL A 167 -5.65 24.65 -20.21
C VAL A 167 -5.55 23.27 -19.54
N ARG A 168 -4.38 22.89 -19.10
CA ARG A 168 -4.18 21.57 -18.44
C ARG A 168 -4.93 21.46 -17.12
N LEU A 169 -4.95 22.50 -16.29
CA LEU A 169 -5.69 22.53 -15.04
C LEU A 169 -7.22 22.48 -15.26
N ILE A 170 -7.72 23.10 -16.34
CA ILE A 170 -9.12 23.02 -16.75
C ILE A 170 -9.45 21.57 -17.17
N GLU A 171 -8.65 20.94 -18.01
CA GLU A 171 -8.82 19.53 -18.39
C GLU A 171 -8.81 18.58 -17.17
N MET A 172 -8.10 18.96 -16.11
CA MET A 172 -8.07 18.21 -14.85
C MET A 172 -9.23 18.53 -13.90
N GLY A 173 -10.09 19.52 -14.25
CA GLY A 173 -11.18 19.99 -13.41
C GLY A 173 -10.73 20.76 -12.16
N LEU A 174 -9.51 21.30 -12.19
CA LEU A 174 -8.92 22.09 -11.09
C LEU A 174 -9.06 23.61 -11.30
N LEU A 175 -9.44 24.04 -12.50
CA LEU A 175 -9.62 25.43 -12.86
C LEU A 175 -10.86 25.58 -13.75
N GLU A 176 -11.62 26.66 -13.57
CA GLU A 176 -12.78 26.95 -14.39
C GLU A 176 -12.39 27.42 -15.81
N ALA A 177 -13.23 27.13 -16.81
CA ALA A 177 -12.90 27.34 -18.22
C ALA A 177 -12.81 28.82 -18.63
N ASP A 178 -13.43 29.73 -17.88
CA ASP A 178 -13.45 31.16 -18.14
C ASP A 178 -12.21 31.94 -17.66
N THR A 179 -11.24 31.23 -17.05
CA THR A 179 -10.06 31.82 -16.41
C THR A 179 -8.77 31.78 -17.28
N LEU A 180 -8.88 31.64 -18.60
CA LEU A 180 -7.74 31.55 -19.53
C LEU A 180 -7.06 32.91 -19.76
N SER A 181 -6.44 33.48 -18.73
CA SER A 181 -5.73 34.77 -18.79
C SER A 181 -4.33 34.69 -19.45
N GLY A 182 -3.69 33.54 -19.43
CA GLY A 182 -2.26 33.39 -19.80
C GLY A 182 -1.30 33.89 -18.72
N GLN A 183 -1.82 34.22 -17.53
CA GLN A 183 -1.07 34.68 -16.38
C GLN A 183 -1.15 33.67 -15.22
N MET A 184 -0.10 33.55 -14.45
CA MET A 184 -0.09 32.82 -13.17
C MET A 184 -0.78 33.69 -12.10
N ASP A 185 -2.09 33.96 -12.29
CA ASP A 185 -2.95 34.69 -11.39
C ASP A 185 -3.32 33.89 -10.14
N ASP A 186 -4.03 34.49 -9.19
CA ASP A 186 -4.35 33.85 -7.90
C ASP A 186 -5.22 32.58 -8.09
N ALA A 187 -6.12 32.54 -9.06
CA ALA A 187 -6.93 31.39 -9.38
C ALA A 187 -6.06 30.23 -9.91
N THR A 188 -5.19 30.55 -10.86
CA THR A 188 -4.22 29.58 -11.42
C THR A 188 -3.27 29.05 -10.34
N VAL A 189 -2.73 29.93 -9.49
CA VAL A 189 -1.83 29.55 -8.37
C VAL A 189 -2.56 28.64 -7.38
N SER A 190 -3.82 28.94 -7.06
CA SER A 190 -4.62 28.08 -6.18
C SER A 190 -4.86 26.69 -6.77
N ALA A 191 -5.18 26.63 -8.07
CA ALA A 191 -5.33 25.37 -8.79
C ALA A 191 -4.02 24.58 -8.87
N VAL A 192 -2.87 25.25 -9.05
CA VAL A 192 -1.54 24.61 -9.00
C VAL A 192 -1.27 24.03 -7.61
N LYS A 193 -1.57 24.76 -6.53
CA LYS A 193 -1.43 24.26 -5.17
C LYS A 193 -2.33 23.04 -4.92
N ALA A 194 -3.55 23.04 -5.42
CA ALA A 194 -4.44 21.89 -5.33
C ALA A 194 -3.86 20.67 -6.07
N LEU A 195 -3.28 20.85 -7.25
CA LEU A 195 -2.56 19.80 -7.96
C LEU A 195 -1.34 19.31 -7.14
N GLN A 196 -0.56 20.24 -6.60
CA GLN A 196 0.62 19.90 -5.79
C GLN A 196 0.24 19.08 -4.55
N ALA A 197 -0.86 19.43 -3.88
CA ALA A 197 -1.42 18.65 -2.78
C ALA A 197 -1.84 17.23 -3.21
N GLN A 198 -2.53 17.10 -4.36
CA GLN A 198 -2.94 15.81 -4.92
C GLN A 198 -1.73 14.91 -5.27
N GLU A 199 -0.64 15.51 -5.72
CA GLU A 199 0.59 14.81 -6.14
C GLU A 199 1.63 14.69 -5.00
N GLY A 200 1.28 15.08 -3.76
CA GLY A 200 2.20 15.04 -2.62
C GLY A 200 3.41 15.95 -2.76
N LEU A 201 3.30 17.01 -3.56
CA LEU A 201 4.35 18.01 -3.79
C LEU A 201 4.26 19.15 -2.77
N GLU A 202 5.27 20.02 -2.76
CA GLU A 202 5.23 21.27 -2.00
C GLU A 202 4.19 22.23 -2.60
N GLU A 203 3.26 22.71 -1.78
CA GLU A 203 2.16 23.58 -2.21
C GLU A 203 2.60 25.05 -2.31
N ASP A 204 3.65 25.30 -3.10
CA ASP A 204 4.25 26.62 -3.31
C ASP A 204 3.62 27.42 -4.47
N GLY A 205 2.80 26.77 -5.30
CA GLY A 205 2.19 27.36 -6.49
C GLY A 205 3.17 27.62 -7.64
N ILE A 206 4.39 27.07 -7.58
CA ILE A 206 5.42 27.21 -8.60
C ILE A 206 5.43 26.00 -9.52
N ILE A 207 5.44 26.21 -10.83
CA ILE A 207 5.62 25.12 -11.80
C ILE A 207 7.12 24.85 -11.96
N GLY A 208 7.68 24.09 -11.01
CA GLY A 208 9.00 23.50 -11.11
C GLY A 208 8.97 22.16 -11.87
N ALA A 209 10.11 21.47 -11.93
CA ALA A 209 10.23 20.20 -12.67
C ALA A 209 9.27 19.11 -12.17
N ALA A 210 9.03 19.01 -10.86
CA ALA A 210 8.11 18.03 -10.30
C ALA A 210 6.64 18.34 -10.64
N THR A 211 6.23 19.61 -10.49
CA THR A 211 4.88 20.06 -10.84
C THR A 211 4.62 19.95 -12.35
N LEU A 212 5.63 20.20 -13.17
CA LEU A 212 5.53 20.04 -14.62
C LEU A 212 5.32 18.56 -15.01
N ARG A 213 6.05 17.63 -14.36
CA ARG A 213 5.80 16.19 -14.57
C ARG A 213 4.39 15.79 -14.16
N ALA A 214 3.88 16.31 -13.04
CA ALA A 214 2.52 16.06 -12.57
C ALA A 214 1.46 16.57 -13.56
N LEU A 215 1.62 17.79 -14.07
CA LEU A 215 0.77 18.36 -15.12
C LEU A 215 0.77 17.51 -16.40
N ASN A 216 1.93 17.03 -16.81
CA ASN A 216 2.11 16.27 -18.05
C ASN A 216 1.86 14.77 -17.89
N ARG A 217 1.57 14.29 -16.67
CA ARG A 217 1.15 12.90 -16.44
C ARG A 217 -0.18 12.67 -17.15
N ASP A 218 -0.23 11.66 -18.00
CA ASP A 218 -1.45 11.33 -18.71
C ASP A 218 -2.49 10.64 -17.79
N ALA A 219 -3.73 10.59 -18.24
CA ALA A 219 -4.80 9.95 -17.48
C ALA A 219 -4.55 8.44 -17.34
N GLN A 220 -3.88 7.81 -18.33
CA GLN A 220 -3.58 6.38 -18.28
C GLN A 220 -2.65 6.04 -17.11
N ALA A 221 -1.60 6.82 -16.87
CA ALA A 221 -0.69 6.58 -15.74
C ALA A 221 -1.42 6.67 -14.38
N ARG A 222 -2.42 7.55 -14.25
CA ARG A 222 -3.27 7.62 -13.05
C ARG A 222 -4.24 6.46 -12.95
N ILE A 223 -4.85 6.07 -14.06
CA ILE A 223 -5.70 4.88 -14.18
C ILE A 223 -4.91 3.65 -13.73
N ASP A 224 -3.69 3.51 -14.18
CA ASP A 224 -2.81 2.38 -13.85
C ASP A 224 -2.47 2.34 -12.35
N GLN A 225 -2.15 3.48 -11.72
CA GLN A 225 -1.93 3.55 -10.28
C GLN A 225 -3.19 3.16 -9.48
N ILE A 226 -4.38 3.60 -9.93
CA ILE A 226 -5.66 3.22 -9.32
C ILE A 226 -5.87 1.71 -9.48
N ARG A 227 -5.72 1.16 -10.67
CA ARG A 227 -5.88 -0.28 -10.94
C ARG A 227 -4.96 -1.12 -10.06
N ALA A 228 -3.68 -0.76 -9.98
CA ALA A 228 -2.71 -1.45 -9.13
C ALA A 228 -3.07 -1.34 -7.64
N THR A 229 -3.57 -0.19 -7.19
CA THR A 229 -4.00 -0.01 -5.80
C THR A 229 -5.29 -0.77 -5.49
N MET A 230 -6.27 -0.77 -6.40
CA MET A 230 -7.52 -1.54 -6.24
C MET A 230 -7.23 -3.05 -6.17
N GLU A 231 -6.28 -3.55 -6.94
CA GLU A 231 -5.83 -4.95 -6.84
C GLU A 231 -5.25 -5.22 -5.45
N ARG A 232 -4.40 -4.36 -4.92
CA ARG A 232 -3.80 -4.49 -3.58
C ARG A 232 -4.82 -4.38 -2.44
N TRP A 233 -5.92 -3.67 -2.65
CA TRP A 233 -7.02 -3.64 -1.70
C TRP A 233 -7.68 -5.01 -1.52
N ARG A 234 -7.75 -5.81 -2.59
CA ARG A 234 -8.31 -7.17 -2.54
C ARG A 234 -7.43 -8.16 -1.79
N TRP A 235 -6.16 -7.84 -1.59
CA TRP A 235 -5.21 -8.64 -0.82
C TRP A 235 -5.27 -8.41 0.69
N LEU A 236 -6.03 -7.41 1.14
CA LEU A 236 -6.23 -7.15 2.56
C LEU A 236 -7.34 -8.03 3.12
N PRO A 237 -7.36 -8.27 4.46
CA PRO A 237 -8.48 -8.91 5.12
C PRO A 237 -9.81 -8.23 4.78
N ALA A 238 -10.91 -8.96 4.80
CA ALA A 238 -12.24 -8.37 4.60
C ALA A 238 -12.58 -7.38 5.72
N ASP A 239 -12.27 -7.76 6.95
CA ASP A 239 -12.35 -6.92 8.14
C ASP A 239 -10.95 -6.44 8.50
N LEU A 240 -10.73 -5.14 8.48
CA LEU A 240 -9.47 -4.52 8.90
C LEU A 240 -9.39 -4.34 10.43
N GLY A 241 -10.45 -4.66 11.15
CA GLY A 241 -10.64 -4.35 12.55
C GLY A 241 -11.27 -2.96 12.75
N MET A 242 -12.22 -2.86 13.67
CA MET A 242 -12.85 -1.58 14.05
C MET A 242 -11.79 -0.57 14.47
N ARG A 243 -10.78 -1.03 15.19
CA ARG A 243 -9.59 -0.30 15.59
C ARG A 243 -8.37 -0.94 14.95
N HIS A 244 -7.66 -0.20 14.08
CA HIS A 244 -6.50 -0.73 13.39
C HIS A 244 -5.47 0.34 13.04
N VAL A 245 -4.28 -0.10 12.68
CA VAL A 245 -3.17 0.74 12.19
C VAL A 245 -2.90 0.40 10.72
N ARG A 246 -2.84 1.40 9.86
CA ARG A 246 -2.45 1.20 8.45
C ARG A 246 -1.20 2.03 8.13
N ALA A 247 -0.10 1.36 7.79
CA ALA A 247 1.15 2.01 7.37
C ALA A 247 1.30 1.91 5.85
N ASN A 248 1.17 3.04 5.15
CA ASN A 248 1.37 3.09 3.71
C ASN A 248 2.82 3.44 3.37
N ILE A 249 3.54 2.47 2.83
CA ILE A 249 4.94 2.61 2.47
C ILE A 249 5.15 3.73 1.43
N ALA A 250 4.35 3.76 0.36
CA ALA A 250 4.48 4.75 -0.71
C ALA A 250 4.09 6.17 -0.23
N GLY A 251 3.16 6.27 0.74
CA GLY A 251 2.73 7.53 1.35
C GLY A 251 3.68 8.06 2.40
N PHE A 252 4.58 7.23 2.91
CA PHE A 252 5.40 7.57 4.06
C PHE A 252 4.57 8.00 5.27
N ASP A 253 3.42 7.37 5.48
CA ASP A 253 2.51 7.67 6.57
C ASP A 253 2.01 6.40 7.27
N VAL A 254 1.68 6.56 8.54
CA VAL A 254 0.93 5.58 9.34
C VAL A 254 -0.30 6.28 9.91
N THR A 255 -1.45 5.67 9.70
CA THR A 255 -2.75 6.19 10.13
C THR A 255 -3.39 5.23 11.11
N THR A 256 -3.90 5.75 12.21
CA THR A 256 -4.73 5.03 13.17
C THR A 256 -6.20 5.21 12.81
N TYR A 257 -6.99 4.14 12.95
CA TYR A 257 -8.42 4.13 12.62
C TYR A 257 -9.24 3.64 13.80
N GLU A 258 -10.42 4.23 13.97
CA GLU A 258 -11.51 3.74 14.83
C GLU A 258 -12.81 3.80 14.03
N ASP A 259 -13.56 2.72 14.02
CA ASP A 259 -14.82 2.56 13.28
C ASP A 259 -14.69 2.93 11.78
N GLY A 260 -13.53 2.62 11.18
CA GLY A 260 -13.22 2.96 9.80
C GLY A 260 -12.88 4.44 9.58
N VAL A 261 -12.88 5.27 10.63
CA VAL A 261 -12.57 6.71 10.56
C VAL A 261 -11.10 6.95 10.94
N PRO A 262 -10.32 7.66 10.11
CA PRO A 262 -8.95 8.00 10.44
C PRO A 262 -8.89 8.96 11.64
N GLN A 263 -8.09 8.62 12.66
CA GLN A 263 -7.92 9.41 13.88
C GLN A 263 -6.70 10.31 13.83
N ALA A 264 -5.56 9.74 13.46
CA ALA A 264 -4.31 10.50 13.39
C ALA A 264 -3.40 9.93 12.29
N ILE A 265 -2.75 10.84 11.56
CA ILE A 265 -1.76 10.52 10.53
C ILE A 265 -0.39 10.94 11.05
N ARG A 266 0.57 10.02 11.01
CA ARG A 266 1.96 10.27 11.41
C ARG A 266 2.91 9.95 10.27
N ALA A 267 3.93 10.77 10.08
CA ALA A 267 4.98 10.49 9.11
C ALA A 267 5.79 9.25 9.52
N ILE A 268 6.17 8.42 8.54
CA ILE A 268 7.06 7.28 8.75
C ILE A 268 8.28 7.35 7.83
N ILE A 269 9.33 6.61 8.23
CA ILE A 269 10.50 6.30 7.43
C ILE A 269 10.50 4.79 7.19
N VAL A 270 10.52 4.39 5.94
CA VAL A 270 10.43 2.99 5.51
C VAL A 270 11.76 2.48 4.94
N GLY A 271 11.84 1.21 4.61
CA GLY A 271 13.01 0.58 4.00
C GLY A 271 13.44 1.27 2.71
N ASN A 272 14.75 1.30 2.48
CA ASN A 272 15.28 1.79 1.22
C ASN A 272 15.06 0.77 0.07
N PRO A 273 15.22 1.13 -1.22
CA PRO A 273 14.96 0.21 -2.33
C PRO A 273 15.78 -1.08 -2.35
N LYS A 274 16.90 -1.14 -1.61
CA LYS A 274 17.73 -2.36 -1.48
C LYS A 274 17.31 -3.23 -0.28
N ARG A 275 16.64 -2.64 0.72
CA ARG A 275 16.15 -3.30 1.94
C ARG A 275 14.72 -2.84 2.18
N LYS A 276 13.83 -3.29 1.30
CA LYS A 276 12.42 -2.87 1.26
C LYS A 276 11.67 -3.28 2.52
N THR A 277 10.70 -2.48 2.92
CA THR A 277 9.68 -2.89 3.89
C THR A 277 8.73 -3.88 3.20
N PRO A 278 8.47 -5.06 3.78
CA PRO A 278 7.49 -6.01 3.25
C PRO A 278 6.05 -5.50 3.41
N ILE A 279 5.12 -6.13 2.67
CA ILE A 279 3.69 -5.86 2.71
C ILE A 279 3.01 -7.05 3.35
N PHE A 280 2.27 -6.84 4.44
CA PHE A 280 1.56 -7.89 5.17
C PHE A 280 0.61 -7.29 6.21
N SER A 281 -0.30 -8.10 6.71
CA SER A 281 -1.12 -7.80 7.88
C SER A 281 -0.65 -8.63 9.06
N ASP A 282 -0.79 -8.09 10.26
CA ASP A 282 -0.46 -8.75 11.52
C ASP A 282 -1.19 -8.04 12.68
N GLU A 283 -0.89 -8.41 13.92
CA GLU A 283 -1.49 -7.84 15.12
C GLU A 283 -0.43 -7.26 16.05
N ILE A 284 -0.63 -6.00 16.48
CA ILE A 284 0.20 -5.38 17.51
C ILE A 284 -0.22 -5.96 18.85
N GLU A 285 0.73 -6.64 19.52
CA GLU A 285 0.47 -7.33 20.79
C GLU A 285 1.03 -6.56 21.99
N TYR A 286 2.17 -5.92 21.84
CA TYR A 286 2.83 -5.22 22.96
C TYR A 286 3.77 -4.09 22.50
N ILE A 287 4.09 -3.24 23.45
CA ILE A 287 5.03 -2.13 23.30
C ILE A 287 6.20 -2.31 24.26
N VAL A 288 7.39 -1.96 23.80
CA VAL A 288 8.60 -1.92 24.64
C VAL A 288 9.11 -0.48 24.72
N PHE A 289 9.11 0.07 25.92
CA PHE A 289 9.73 1.35 26.23
C PHE A 289 11.21 1.15 26.58
N ASN A 290 12.06 2.08 26.13
CA ASN A 290 13.52 2.00 26.28
C ASN A 290 14.10 0.64 25.83
N PRO A 291 13.83 0.21 24.58
CA PRO A 291 14.17 -1.14 24.11
C PRO A 291 15.68 -1.32 24.00
N TRP A 292 16.15 -2.54 24.28
CA TRP A 292 17.39 -3.01 23.72
C TRP A 292 17.22 -3.26 22.22
N TRP A 293 18.18 -2.84 21.42
CA TRP A 293 18.18 -3.17 20.00
C TRP A 293 19.07 -4.38 19.71
N GLU A 294 18.47 -5.55 19.65
CA GLU A 294 19.14 -6.73 19.09
C GLU A 294 19.39 -6.49 17.61
N THR A 295 20.66 -6.24 17.26
CA THR A 295 21.01 -5.86 15.88
C THR A 295 20.92 -7.06 14.96
N PRO A 296 20.11 -7.05 13.92
CA PRO A 296 20.04 -8.16 12.94
C PRO A 296 21.40 -8.46 12.36
N SER A 297 21.70 -9.77 12.15
CA SER A 297 23.01 -10.22 11.67
C SER A 297 23.42 -9.56 10.35
N SER A 298 22.47 -9.28 9.47
CA SER A 298 22.69 -8.56 8.20
C SER A 298 23.23 -7.15 8.45
N ILE A 299 22.63 -6.41 9.38
CA ILE A 299 23.04 -5.04 9.75
C ILE A 299 24.35 -5.08 10.54
N ALA A 300 24.48 -6.04 11.47
CA ALA A 300 25.72 -6.23 12.24
C ALA A 300 26.94 -6.41 11.33
N ARG A 301 26.80 -7.25 10.30
CA ARG A 301 27.87 -7.57 9.36
C ARG A 301 28.09 -6.50 8.30
N ALA A 302 27.03 -5.95 7.71
CA ALA A 302 27.15 -5.02 6.59
C ALA A 302 27.41 -3.58 7.02
N ASP A 303 26.85 -3.16 8.17
CA ASP A 303 26.86 -1.75 8.57
C ASP A 303 27.71 -1.51 9.82
N LYS A 304 27.64 -2.40 10.85
CA LYS A 304 28.31 -2.18 12.13
C LYS A 304 29.75 -2.70 12.16
N LEU A 305 30.02 -3.85 11.57
CA LEU A 305 31.39 -4.37 11.50
C LEU A 305 32.36 -3.41 10.80
N PRO A 306 32.07 -2.86 9.62
CA PRO A 306 32.96 -1.85 8.99
C PRO A 306 33.15 -0.58 9.84
N LEU A 307 32.11 -0.15 10.53
CA LEU A 307 32.20 0.98 11.46
C LEU A 307 33.19 0.68 12.61
N PHE A 308 33.07 -0.49 13.24
CA PHE A 308 33.92 -0.90 14.37
C PHE A 308 35.34 -1.26 13.96
N GLN A 309 35.55 -1.70 12.72
CA GLN A 309 36.89 -1.87 12.13
C GLN A 309 37.62 -0.54 11.98
N LYS A 310 36.89 0.50 11.54
CA LYS A 310 37.43 1.87 11.38
C LYS A 310 37.61 2.56 12.73
N ASP A 311 36.70 2.34 13.64
CA ASP A 311 36.65 3.03 14.93
C ASP A 311 36.10 2.08 16.03
N PRO A 312 36.96 1.25 16.65
CA PRO A 312 36.55 0.34 17.72
C PRO A 312 35.91 1.04 18.94
N GLY A 313 36.27 2.30 19.18
CA GLY A 313 35.69 3.12 20.24
C GLY A 313 34.21 3.44 20.05
N ALA A 314 33.70 3.36 18.82
CA ALA A 314 32.30 3.56 18.50
C ALA A 314 31.39 2.54 19.22
N VAL A 315 31.87 1.32 19.47
CA VAL A 315 31.13 0.30 20.24
C VAL A 315 30.66 0.87 21.56
N LYS A 316 31.57 1.42 22.36
CA LYS A 316 31.24 1.99 23.69
C LYS A 316 30.48 3.29 23.55
N ARG A 317 30.90 4.21 22.67
CA ARG A 317 30.26 5.52 22.53
C ARG A 317 28.80 5.44 22.08
N GLN A 318 28.48 4.44 21.25
CA GLN A 318 27.10 4.21 20.78
C GLN A 318 26.32 3.23 21.66
N GLY A 319 26.86 2.79 22.80
CA GLY A 319 26.17 1.92 23.74
C GLY A 319 26.00 0.46 23.26
N PHE A 320 26.85 -0.01 22.37
CA PHE A 320 26.80 -1.42 21.92
C PHE A 320 27.46 -2.38 22.91
N GLU A 321 26.86 -3.54 23.08
CA GLU A 321 27.36 -4.69 23.80
C GLU A 321 27.63 -5.82 22.81
N ILE A 322 28.79 -6.47 22.94
CA ILE A 322 29.20 -7.61 22.09
C ILE A 322 28.95 -8.90 22.86
N ARG A 323 28.38 -9.90 22.20
CA ARG A 323 28.09 -11.21 22.78
C ARG A 323 28.64 -12.33 21.90
N ASP A 324 29.24 -13.34 22.53
CA ASP A 324 29.66 -14.57 21.85
C ASP A 324 28.44 -15.48 21.50
N SER A 325 28.72 -16.61 20.88
CA SER A 325 27.70 -17.62 20.54
C SER A 325 26.99 -18.23 21.76
N ALA A 326 27.65 -18.21 22.94
CA ALA A 326 27.06 -18.65 24.19
C ALA A 326 26.30 -17.53 24.93
N GLY A 327 26.20 -16.33 24.33
CA GLY A 327 25.51 -15.18 24.91
C GLY A 327 26.30 -14.41 25.97
N ARG A 328 27.55 -14.74 26.20
CA ARG A 328 28.42 -14.08 27.20
C ARG A 328 28.91 -12.75 26.64
N VAL A 329 28.97 -11.74 27.51
CA VAL A 329 29.49 -10.42 27.13
C VAL A 329 30.99 -10.49 26.86
N VAL A 330 31.42 -9.96 25.71
CA VAL A 330 32.79 -9.89 25.27
C VAL A 330 33.26 -8.44 25.32
N PRO A 331 34.36 -8.15 26.04
CA PRO A 331 34.92 -6.81 26.05
C PRO A 331 35.31 -6.37 24.63
N PRO A 332 34.89 -5.17 24.15
CA PRO A 332 35.24 -4.72 22.80
C PRO A 332 36.73 -4.63 22.52
N SER A 333 37.55 -4.44 23.57
CA SER A 333 39.03 -4.41 23.52
C SER A 333 39.68 -5.78 23.25
N SER A 334 38.94 -6.87 23.51
CA SER A 334 39.44 -8.23 23.24
C SER A 334 39.08 -8.74 21.84
N VAL A 335 38.33 -7.94 21.05
CA VAL A 335 37.95 -8.30 19.69
C VAL A 335 38.94 -7.72 18.69
N ASP A 336 39.61 -8.59 17.95
CA ASP A 336 40.37 -8.15 16.78
C ASP A 336 39.46 -7.89 15.60
N TRP A 337 38.90 -6.66 15.57
CA TRP A 337 37.93 -6.24 14.56
C TRP A 337 38.42 -6.42 13.12
N LYS A 338 39.72 -6.26 12.87
CA LYS A 338 40.31 -6.33 11.53
C LYS A 338 40.41 -7.74 10.97
N SER A 339 40.38 -8.75 11.83
CA SER A 339 40.44 -10.16 11.42
C SER A 339 39.12 -10.69 10.86
N TYR A 340 38.01 -9.96 11.04
CA TYR A 340 36.70 -10.44 10.63
C TYR A 340 36.25 -9.82 9.30
N THR A 341 35.42 -10.58 8.58
CA THR A 341 34.70 -10.18 7.37
C THR A 341 33.20 -10.39 7.61
N ALA A 342 32.37 -9.90 6.70
CA ALA A 342 30.93 -10.12 6.79
C ALA A 342 30.52 -11.60 6.80
N SER A 343 31.36 -12.50 6.24
CA SER A 343 31.07 -13.92 6.17
C SER A 343 31.43 -14.68 7.45
N ASN A 344 32.45 -14.22 8.20
CA ASN A 344 32.98 -14.95 9.36
C ASN A 344 32.84 -14.25 10.71
N PHE A 345 32.03 -13.15 10.77
CA PHE A 345 31.78 -12.41 12.01
C PHE A 345 30.90 -13.24 12.97
N PRO A 346 31.43 -13.73 14.12
CA PRO A 346 30.75 -14.71 14.95
C PRO A 346 29.89 -14.10 16.06
N TYR A 347 30.03 -12.78 16.30
CA TYR A 347 29.40 -12.13 17.44
C TYR A 347 28.01 -11.65 17.14
N ARG A 348 27.15 -11.68 18.17
CA ARG A 348 25.91 -10.90 18.24
C ARG A 348 26.24 -9.56 18.85
N ILE A 349 25.56 -8.52 18.37
CA ILE A 349 25.68 -7.18 18.94
C ILE A 349 24.30 -6.64 19.27
N ARG A 350 24.21 -5.97 20.39
CA ARG A 350 22.98 -5.25 20.77
C ARG A 350 23.32 -3.88 21.32
N GLN A 351 22.38 -2.95 21.17
CA GLN A 351 22.54 -1.58 21.65
C GLN A 351 21.67 -1.34 22.86
N ALA A 352 22.25 -0.76 23.90
CA ALA A 352 21.55 -0.45 25.13
C ALA A 352 20.53 0.68 24.95
N PRO A 353 19.49 0.74 25.80
CA PRO A 353 18.63 1.93 25.91
C PRO A 353 19.45 3.20 26.07
N GLY A 354 18.98 4.31 25.47
CA GLY A 354 19.66 5.59 25.58
C GLY A 354 19.48 6.48 24.34
N PRO A 355 20.01 7.72 24.38
CA PRO A 355 19.78 8.71 23.34
C PRO A 355 20.38 8.35 21.96
N GLN A 356 21.31 7.40 21.93
CA GLN A 356 21.95 6.90 20.71
C GLN A 356 21.29 5.61 20.17
N ASN A 357 20.31 5.03 20.88
CA ASN A 357 19.66 3.79 20.48
C ASN A 357 18.94 3.95 19.15
N ALA A 358 19.22 3.09 18.18
CA ALA A 358 18.62 3.17 16.86
C ALA A 358 17.08 3.03 16.85
N LEU A 359 16.51 2.39 17.89
CA LEU A 359 15.06 2.22 18.07
C LEU A 359 14.43 3.37 18.86
N GLY A 360 15.24 4.38 19.30
CA GLY A 360 14.75 5.45 20.14
C GLY A 360 14.18 4.94 21.47
N GLN A 361 13.05 5.50 21.90
CA GLN A 361 12.43 5.25 23.19
C GLN A 361 11.29 4.23 23.16
N VAL A 362 10.77 3.89 21.97
CA VAL A 362 9.56 3.07 21.81
C VAL A 362 9.75 2.08 20.66
N LYS A 363 9.38 0.84 20.91
CA LYS A 363 9.27 -0.24 19.94
C LYS A 363 7.88 -0.86 20.07
N ILE A 364 7.12 -0.89 18.97
CA ILE A 364 5.76 -1.42 18.88
C ILE A 364 5.83 -2.73 18.14
N MET A 365 5.40 -3.81 18.79
CA MET A 365 5.65 -5.18 18.35
C MET A 365 4.39 -5.86 17.82
N PHE A 366 4.51 -6.37 16.61
CA PHE A 366 3.64 -7.35 15.97
C PHE A 366 4.56 -8.50 15.49
N PRO A 367 4.60 -9.63 16.22
CA PRO A 367 5.55 -10.71 15.97
C PRO A 367 5.29 -11.36 14.61
N ASN A 368 6.22 -11.21 13.66
CA ASN A 368 6.07 -11.66 12.28
C ASN A 368 7.35 -12.33 11.74
N ALA A 369 7.21 -13.09 10.64
CA ALA A 369 8.31 -13.79 10.00
C ALA A 369 9.36 -12.86 9.37
N HIS A 370 9.00 -11.59 9.11
CA HIS A 370 9.87 -10.59 8.48
C HIS A 370 10.76 -9.84 9.49
N ASN A 371 10.52 -10.00 10.81
CA ASN A 371 11.18 -9.23 11.87
C ASN A 371 11.04 -7.72 11.68
N VAL A 372 9.90 -7.26 11.22
CA VAL A 372 9.53 -5.84 11.07
C VAL A 372 8.72 -5.38 12.28
N TYR A 373 8.92 -4.15 12.68
CA TYR A 373 8.20 -3.50 13.77
C TYR A 373 8.14 -1.99 13.53
N LEU A 374 7.22 -1.28 14.18
CA LEU A 374 7.25 0.18 14.26
C LEU A 374 8.12 0.60 15.44
N HIS A 375 8.88 1.69 15.28
CA HIS A 375 9.75 2.17 16.35
C HIS A 375 10.07 3.66 16.25
N ASP A 376 10.57 4.21 17.32
CA ASP A 376 11.16 5.55 17.39
C ASP A 376 12.54 5.61 16.70
N THR A 377 13.11 6.81 16.64
CA THR A 377 14.47 7.02 16.12
C THR A 377 15.09 8.28 16.74
N PRO A 378 16.41 8.28 17.04
CA PRO A 378 17.11 9.49 17.43
C PRO A 378 17.27 10.50 16.27
N ASN A 379 17.19 10.04 15.02
CA ASN A 379 17.39 10.87 13.81
C ASN A 379 16.06 11.47 13.34
N ARG A 380 15.49 12.36 14.17
CA ARG A 380 14.15 12.93 13.93
C ARG A 380 14.10 13.97 12.82
N ASP A 381 15.23 14.57 12.48
CA ASP A 381 15.42 15.46 11.33
C ASP A 381 15.09 14.81 9.98
N LEU A 382 15.26 13.49 9.88
CA LEU A 382 14.94 12.74 8.67
C LEU A 382 13.44 12.76 8.32
N PHE A 383 12.55 13.04 9.26
CA PHE A 383 11.11 13.17 8.98
C PHE A 383 10.77 14.44 8.17
N SER A 384 11.67 15.43 8.11
CA SER A 384 11.51 16.62 7.26
C SER A 384 11.79 16.35 5.78
N GLN A 385 12.42 15.22 5.46
CA GLN A 385 12.71 14.84 4.09
C GLN A 385 11.44 14.38 3.36
N LYS A 386 11.30 14.74 2.09
CA LYS A 386 10.20 14.27 1.23
C LYS A 386 10.32 12.78 0.95
N GLN A 387 11.50 12.31 0.54
CA GLN A 387 11.79 10.89 0.32
C GLN A 387 12.29 10.25 1.62
N ARG A 388 11.44 9.41 2.22
CA ARG A 388 11.72 8.78 3.50
C ARG A 388 11.96 7.27 3.41
N ALA A 389 12.42 6.78 2.25
CA ALA A 389 12.86 5.40 2.04
C ALA A 389 14.31 5.23 2.50
N LEU A 390 14.57 5.27 3.81
CA LEU A 390 15.91 5.42 4.40
C LEU A 390 16.26 4.35 5.44
N SER A 391 15.31 3.48 5.84
CA SER A 391 15.57 2.43 6.83
C SER A 391 16.13 1.14 6.20
N SER A 392 16.39 0.15 7.04
CA SER A 392 16.78 -1.21 6.62
C SER A 392 15.60 -2.19 6.63
N GLY A 393 14.37 -1.70 6.48
CA GLY A 393 13.15 -2.51 6.39
C GLY A 393 12.13 -2.21 7.49
N CYS A 394 12.56 -1.93 8.74
CA CYS A 394 11.65 -1.53 9.81
C CYS A 394 11.07 -0.13 9.58
N VAL A 395 9.95 0.16 10.23
CA VAL A 395 9.19 1.39 10.07
C VAL A 395 9.44 2.32 11.25
N ARG A 396 10.12 3.45 11.00
CA ARG A 396 10.29 4.49 12.03
C ARG A 396 9.08 5.42 11.98
N THR A 397 8.48 5.70 13.14
CA THR A 397 7.30 6.58 13.22
C THR A 397 7.62 7.89 13.92
N LYS A 398 7.09 8.99 13.39
CA LYS A 398 7.05 10.29 14.07
C LYS A 398 5.99 10.21 15.17
N ASP A 399 6.24 10.85 16.32
CA ASP A 399 5.37 10.78 17.50
C ASP A 399 5.03 9.34 17.96
N PRO A 400 6.05 8.53 18.28
CA PRO A 400 5.85 7.14 18.71
C PRO A 400 5.15 7.06 20.09
N ILE A 401 5.30 8.07 20.93
CA ILE A 401 4.64 8.16 22.24
C ILE A 401 3.13 8.36 22.08
N GLY A 402 2.70 9.25 21.18
CA GLY A 402 1.27 9.42 20.89
C GLY A 402 0.65 8.18 20.24
N LEU A 403 1.42 7.44 19.44
CA LEU A 403 0.95 6.16 18.92
C LEU A 403 0.85 5.09 20.01
N ALA A 404 1.83 5.04 20.92
CA ALA A 404 1.80 4.12 22.05
C ALA A 404 0.63 4.42 23.02
N GLU A 405 0.35 5.69 23.29
CA GLU A 405 -0.80 6.12 24.10
C GLU A 405 -2.13 5.68 23.48
N TRP A 406 -2.29 5.88 22.17
CA TRP A 406 -3.49 5.43 21.46
C TRP A 406 -3.62 3.90 21.50
N LEU A 407 -2.54 3.16 21.31
CA LEU A 407 -2.56 1.69 21.35
C LEU A 407 -2.90 1.14 22.74
N LEU A 408 -2.46 1.81 23.80
CA LEU A 408 -2.64 1.38 25.20
C LEU A 408 -3.88 1.99 25.86
N SER A 409 -4.72 2.76 25.13
CA SER A 409 -5.85 3.49 25.73
C SER A 409 -6.81 2.61 26.52
N ASP A 410 -6.96 1.34 26.11
CA ASP A 410 -7.84 0.35 26.75
C ASP A 410 -7.09 -0.57 27.73
N THR A 411 -5.79 -0.30 27.96
CA THR A 411 -4.93 -1.10 28.83
C THR A 411 -4.83 -0.42 30.21
N GLU A 412 -5.34 -1.08 31.24
CA GLU A 412 -5.33 -0.55 32.61
C GLU A 412 -3.92 -0.22 33.08
N GLY A 413 -3.75 0.94 33.68
CA GLY A 413 -2.48 1.42 34.22
C GLY A 413 -1.53 2.04 33.21
N TRP A 414 -1.92 2.21 31.94
CA TRP A 414 -1.09 2.79 30.87
C TRP A 414 -1.66 4.07 30.27
N ASP A 415 -1.88 5.06 31.13
CA ASP A 415 -2.13 6.43 30.67
C ASP A 415 -0.84 7.16 30.22
N ARG A 416 -0.99 8.38 29.73
CA ARG A 416 0.14 9.23 29.29
C ARG A 416 1.17 9.44 30.39
N ALA A 417 0.77 9.54 31.65
CA ALA A 417 1.67 9.76 32.77
C ALA A 417 2.51 8.50 33.05
N ALA A 418 1.90 7.33 33.05
CA ALA A 418 2.57 6.04 33.20
C ALA A 418 3.57 5.79 32.04
N ILE A 419 3.18 6.09 30.79
CA ILE A 419 4.07 6.01 29.63
C ILE A 419 5.30 6.91 29.80
N ASN A 420 5.08 8.17 30.17
CA ASN A 420 6.18 9.12 30.39
C ASN A 420 7.08 8.67 31.55
N GLN A 421 6.51 8.09 32.60
CA GLN A 421 7.29 7.54 33.72
C GLN A 421 8.13 6.35 33.27
N ALA A 422 7.56 5.40 32.51
CA ALA A 422 8.29 4.26 31.96
C ALA A 422 9.49 4.71 31.12
N VAL A 423 9.27 5.68 30.22
CA VAL A 423 10.33 6.28 29.39
C VAL A 423 11.40 6.94 30.25
N ALA A 424 11.01 7.70 31.27
CA ALA A 424 11.94 8.43 32.15
C ALA A 424 12.86 7.52 32.98
N THR A 425 12.45 6.25 33.21
CA THR A 425 13.30 5.27 33.92
C THR A 425 14.59 4.93 33.18
N GLY A 426 14.63 5.09 31.86
CA GLY A 426 15.73 4.62 31.00
C GLY A 426 15.91 3.11 30.99
N LYS A 427 15.01 2.33 31.62
CA LYS A 427 15.05 0.88 31.70
C LYS A 427 14.03 0.29 30.73
N GLU A 428 14.40 -0.83 30.10
CA GLU A 428 13.47 -1.57 29.25
C GLU A 428 12.22 -1.95 30.05
N THR A 429 11.06 -1.59 29.53
CA THR A 429 9.77 -1.84 30.14
C THR A 429 8.79 -2.31 29.05
N ARG A 430 8.19 -3.47 29.24
CA ARG A 430 7.16 -4.02 28.33
C ARG A 430 5.78 -3.66 28.84
N ALA A 431 4.90 -3.30 27.91
CA ALA A 431 3.48 -3.09 28.11
C ALA A 431 2.73 -3.96 27.09
N ASP A 432 2.01 -4.97 27.56
CA ASP A 432 1.13 -5.78 26.72
C ASP A 432 -0.17 -5.02 26.51
N LEU A 433 -0.73 -5.06 25.30
CA LEU A 433 -2.03 -4.49 24.99
C LEU A 433 -3.13 -5.37 25.63
N ALA A 434 -4.21 -4.74 26.09
CA ALA A 434 -5.37 -5.48 26.60
C ALA A 434 -6.00 -6.39 25.52
N GLU A 435 -6.06 -5.88 24.28
CA GLU A 435 -6.47 -6.61 23.09
C GLU A 435 -5.48 -6.30 21.96
N PRO A 436 -5.07 -7.29 21.16
CA PRO A 436 -4.24 -7.06 19.99
C PRO A 436 -4.92 -6.09 19.02
N VAL A 437 -4.12 -5.23 18.38
CA VAL A 437 -4.63 -4.25 17.41
C VAL A 437 -4.09 -4.59 16.01
N PRO A 438 -4.96 -4.84 15.02
CA PRO A 438 -4.55 -5.14 13.66
C PRO A 438 -3.64 -4.04 13.07
N VAL A 439 -2.60 -4.47 12.37
CA VAL A 439 -1.69 -3.60 11.64
C VAL A 439 -1.54 -4.07 10.20
N HIS A 440 -1.77 -3.16 9.26
CA HIS A 440 -1.69 -3.42 7.83
C HIS A 440 -0.56 -2.60 7.24
N ILE A 441 0.53 -3.25 6.82
CA ILE A 441 1.60 -2.63 6.07
C ILE A 441 1.25 -2.73 4.59
N VAL A 442 0.93 -1.61 3.97
CA VAL A 442 0.41 -1.55 2.60
C VAL A 442 1.31 -0.76 1.67
N TYR A 443 1.10 -0.93 0.36
CA TYR A 443 1.79 -0.18 -0.68
C TYR A 443 0.79 0.37 -1.68
N PHE A 444 0.15 1.49 -1.34
CA PHE A 444 -0.85 2.14 -2.16
C PHE A 444 -0.26 3.36 -2.84
N THR A 445 -0.27 3.39 -4.17
CA THR A 445 0.23 4.49 -5.00
C THR A 445 -0.86 5.46 -5.44
N ALA A 446 -2.13 5.14 -5.17
CA ALA A 446 -3.28 6.03 -5.28
C ALA A 446 -4.09 5.94 -3.99
N VAL A 447 -4.29 7.06 -3.29
CA VAL A 447 -4.96 7.11 -1.99
C VAL A 447 -5.93 8.28 -1.91
N PRO A 448 -7.03 8.19 -1.12
CA PRO A 448 -7.89 9.34 -0.86
C PRO A 448 -7.10 10.51 -0.27
N ASN A 449 -7.48 11.74 -0.67
CA ASN A 449 -6.83 12.97 -0.18
C ASN A 449 -7.56 13.61 1.01
N GLY A 450 -8.62 12.98 1.53
CA GLY A 450 -9.43 13.48 2.63
C GLY A 450 -10.46 14.57 2.24
N CYS A 451 -10.46 15.02 0.98
CA CYS A 451 -11.37 16.04 0.45
C CYS A 451 -12.23 15.51 -0.71
N GLY A 452 -12.45 14.21 -0.79
CA GLY A 452 -13.25 13.57 -1.84
C GLY A 452 -12.53 13.29 -3.16
N GLY A 453 -11.21 13.55 -3.24
CA GLY A 453 -10.36 13.25 -4.39
C GLY A 453 -9.30 12.20 -4.08
N VAL A 454 -8.46 11.90 -5.07
CA VAL A 454 -7.36 10.93 -4.98
C VAL A 454 -6.02 11.64 -5.11
N ARG A 455 -5.08 11.27 -4.26
CA ARG A 455 -3.67 11.66 -4.30
C ARG A 455 -2.85 10.54 -4.91
N TYR A 456 -1.93 10.89 -5.81
CA TYR A 456 -1.06 9.96 -6.52
C TYR A 456 0.36 10.04 -5.97
N LEU A 457 0.90 8.89 -5.57
CA LEU A 457 2.18 8.77 -4.87
C LEU A 457 3.24 8.16 -5.80
N ASP A 458 4.50 8.44 -5.54
CA ASP A 458 5.61 7.84 -6.28
C ASP A 458 5.71 6.33 -6.00
N ASP A 459 5.91 5.53 -7.06
CA ASP A 459 6.18 4.09 -6.95
C ASP A 459 7.65 3.86 -6.56
N ILE A 460 7.99 4.18 -5.29
CA ILE A 460 9.36 4.20 -4.76
C ILE A 460 10.08 2.84 -4.79
N TYR A 461 9.33 1.75 -4.94
CA TYR A 461 9.87 0.38 -4.99
C TYR A 461 9.69 -0.27 -6.37
N GLU A 462 9.15 0.46 -7.35
CA GLU A 462 8.88 -0.03 -8.72
C GLU A 462 8.02 -1.30 -8.72
N ARG A 463 6.89 -1.25 -7.99
CA ARG A 463 6.00 -2.41 -7.79
C ARG A 463 4.75 -2.38 -8.66
N ASP A 464 4.35 -1.21 -9.20
CA ASP A 464 3.12 -1.08 -9.97
C ASP A 464 3.20 -1.83 -11.30
N SER A 465 4.32 -1.77 -12.00
CA SER A 465 4.49 -2.41 -13.30
C SER A 465 4.25 -3.92 -13.27
N ALA A 466 4.70 -4.61 -12.22
CA ALA A 466 4.50 -6.05 -12.07
C ALA A 466 3.00 -6.40 -11.85
N VAL A 467 2.30 -5.58 -11.05
CA VAL A 467 0.85 -5.75 -10.83
C VAL A 467 0.09 -5.51 -12.12
N LEU A 468 0.39 -4.42 -12.84
CA LEU A 468 -0.27 -4.07 -14.10
C LEU A 468 -0.05 -5.14 -15.18
N THR A 469 1.18 -5.63 -15.33
CA THR A 469 1.46 -6.74 -16.26
C THR A 469 0.58 -7.95 -15.97
N GLY A 470 0.39 -8.30 -14.70
CA GLY A 470 -0.48 -9.41 -14.32
C GLY A 470 -1.97 -9.11 -14.52
N LEU A 471 -2.42 -7.90 -14.22
CA LEU A 471 -3.79 -7.48 -14.49
C LEU A 471 -4.12 -7.54 -15.99
N ASP A 472 -3.16 -7.21 -16.84
CA ASP A 472 -3.32 -7.20 -18.30
C ASP A 472 -3.10 -8.58 -18.96
N THR A 473 -2.62 -9.58 -18.19
CA THR A 473 -2.46 -10.95 -18.70
C THR A 473 -3.83 -11.65 -18.78
N ASP A 474 -4.15 -12.22 -19.94
CA ASP A 474 -5.37 -12.99 -20.16
C ASP A 474 -5.25 -14.41 -19.58
N PRO A 475 -6.03 -14.78 -18.54
CA PRO A 475 -5.99 -16.12 -17.97
C PRO A 475 -6.58 -17.19 -18.89
N VAL A 476 -7.45 -16.81 -19.81
CA VAL A 476 -8.07 -17.75 -20.78
C VAL A 476 -7.06 -18.17 -21.84
N ALA A 477 -6.24 -17.23 -22.30
CA ALA A 477 -5.19 -17.53 -23.27
C ALA A 477 -4.11 -18.47 -22.71
N LEU A 478 -3.80 -18.38 -21.41
CA LEU A 478 -2.83 -19.26 -20.74
C LEU A 478 -3.31 -20.70 -20.55
N LYS A 479 -4.64 -20.96 -20.55
CA LYS A 479 -5.22 -22.32 -20.45
C LYS A 479 -5.28 -23.04 -21.80
N SER A 480 -5.03 -22.34 -22.91
CA SER A 480 -5.10 -22.88 -24.30
C SER A 480 -3.73 -23.28 -24.84
N GLU A 481 -2.62 -23.04 -24.13
CA GLU A 481 -1.29 -23.57 -24.43
C GLU A 481 -0.99 -24.83 -23.58
#